data_79cbfaeecc597558d60c40199b774800
#
_entry.id   79cbfaeecc597558d60c40199b774800
#
_cell.length_a   1.000
_cell.length_b   1.000
_cell.length_c   1.000
_cell.angle_alpha   90.00
_cell.angle_beta   90.00
_cell.angle_gamma   90.00
#
_symmetry.space_group_name_H-M   'P 1'
#
loop_
_entity.id
_entity.type
_entity.pdbx_description
1 polymer ?
#
loop_
_entity_poly.entity_id
_entity_poly.type
_entity_poly.pdbx_seq_one_letter_code
_entity_poly.pdbx_strand_id
1 'polypeptide(L)'
;MTVVVEGHEIRLTGRCGVDEAETLLAALSAAPESRVVLAAERIHTSLWQVLLALSPDVTGEAPDHFSTQFILPLIARKNLVL
;
A
#
# COMPACT_ATOMS: atom_id res chain seq x y z
N MET A 1 6.07 11.67 8.73
CA MET A 1 6.18 10.87 7.51
C MET A 1 4.93 10.04 7.32
N THR A 2 4.49 9.91 6.09
CA THR A 2 3.27 9.17 5.76
C THR A 2 3.52 7.68 5.53
N VAL A 3 4.74 7.31 5.19
CA VAL A 3 5.15 5.91 5.07
C VAL A 3 6.05 5.59 6.26
N VAL A 4 5.58 4.73 7.14
CA VAL A 4 6.29 4.38 8.38
C VAL A 4 6.58 2.89 8.37
N VAL A 5 7.86 2.53 8.53
CA VAL A 5 8.30 1.14 8.59
C VAL A 5 8.50 0.74 10.05
N GLU A 6 7.75 -0.26 10.50
CA GLU A 6 7.84 -0.78 11.86
C GLU A 6 7.90 -2.30 11.82
N GLY A 7 9.10 -2.86 12.07
CA GLY A 7 9.27 -4.32 12.02
C GLY A 7 8.89 -4.89 10.66
N HIS A 8 7.87 -5.74 10.63
CA HIS A 8 7.38 -6.36 9.40
C HIS A 8 6.17 -5.63 8.82
N GLU A 9 5.87 -4.43 9.29
CA GLU A 9 4.75 -3.65 8.81
C GLU A 9 5.21 -2.35 8.17
N ILE A 10 4.54 -1.98 7.10
CA ILE A 10 4.70 -0.67 6.46
C ILE A 10 3.35 0.01 6.56
N ARG A 11 3.29 1.08 7.33
CA ARG A 11 2.03 1.78 7.60
C ARG A 11 1.94 3.04 6.76
N LEU A 12 0.81 3.20 6.08
CA LEU A 12 0.51 4.41 5.31
C LEU A 12 -0.45 5.26 6.13
N THR A 13 -0.04 6.48 6.47
CA THR A 13 -0.84 7.39 7.30
C THR A 13 -0.93 8.75 6.64
N GLY A 14 -1.92 9.56 7.06
CA GLY A 14 -2.07 10.93 6.58
C GLY A 14 -2.33 11.01 5.08
N ARG A 15 -1.69 11.96 4.42
CA ARG A 15 -1.83 12.17 2.98
C ARG A 15 -0.59 11.69 2.26
N CYS A 16 -0.70 10.55 1.62
CA CYS A 16 0.39 9.94 0.88
C CYS A 16 0.44 10.50 -0.54
N GLY A 17 1.36 11.42 -0.78
CA GLY A 17 1.53 12.07 -2.06
C GLY A 17 2.45 11.30 -3.01
N VAL A 18 2.66 11.84 -4.20
CA VAL A 18 3.44 11.18 -5.25
C VAL A 18 4.89 10.91 -4.84
N ASP A 19 5.48 11.79 -4.03
CA ASP A 19 6.84 11.64 -3.53
C ASP A 19 6.99 10.47 -2.56
N GLU A 20 5.90 10.02 -1.95
CA GLU A 20 5.92 8.88 -1.04
C GLU A 20 5.93 7.53 -1.77
N ALA A 21 5.65 7.53 -3.07
CA ALA A 21 5.66 6.30 -3.87
C ALA A 21 7.05 5.67 -3.90
N GLU A 22 8.11 6.47 -4.05
CA GLU A 22 9.48 5.96 -4.04
C GLU A 22 9.85 5.38 -2.67
N THR A 23 9.41 6.03 -1.60
CA THR A 23 9.64 5.55 -0.24
C THR A 23 8.97 4.19 -0.03
N LEU A 24 7.72 4.07 -0.48
CA LEU A 24 6.98 2.80 -0.38
C LEU A 24 7.65 1.71 -1.22
N LEU A 25 8.05 2.04 -2.45
CA LEU A 25 8.71 1.08 -3.33
C LEU A 25 10.02 0.58 -2.71
N ALA A 26 10.83 1.50 -2.17
CA ALA A 26 12.09 1.14 -1.54
C ALA A 26 11.87 0.24 -0.32
N ALA A 27 10.88 0.56 0.52
CA ALA A 27 10.58 -0.22 1.70
C ALA A 27 10.12 -1.63 1.37
N LEU A 28 9.23 -1.78 0.37
CA LEU A 28 8.75 -3.09 -0.06
C LEU A 28 9.83 -3.89 -0.78
N SER A 29 10.69 -3.24 -1.54
CA SER A 29 11.80 -3.92 -2.23
C SER A 29 12.82 -4.45 -1.23
N ALA A 30 13.04 -3.73 -0.13
CA ALA A 30 13.97 -4.15 0.92
C ALA A 30 13.39 -5.31 1.76
N ALA A 31 12.09 -5.34 1.96
CA ALA A 31 11.41 -6.35 2.77
C ALA A 31 10.09 -6.76 2.11
N PRO A 32 10.16 -7.62 1.07
CA PRO A 32 8.95 -8.00 0.31
C PRO A 32 7.88 -8.72 1.11
N GLU A 33 8.26 -9.35 2.22
CA GLU A 33 7.34 -10.07 3.10
C GLU A 33 6.59 -9.14 4.06
N SER A 34 6.86 -7.84 4.02
CA SER A 34 6.19 -6.88 4.90
C SER A 34 4.71 -6.76 4.58
N ARG A 35 3.91 -6.53 5.62
CA ARG A 35 2.49 -6.26 5.49
C ARG A 35 2.29 -4.75 5.39
N VAL A 36 1.45 -4.33 4.46
CA VAL A 36 1.08 -2.91 4.33
C VAL A 36 -0.22 -2.65 5.08
N VAL A 37 -0.18 -1.70 6.00
CA VAL A 37 -1.35 -1.32 6.80
C VAL A 37 -1.85 0.02 6.31
N LEU A 38 -3.10 0.06 5.84
CA LEU A 38 -3.72 1.28 5.33
C LEU A 38 -4.41 2.02 6.47
N ALA A 39 -3.92 3.22 6.75
CA ALA A 39 -4.50 4.12 7.74
C ALA A 39 -4.40 5.56 7.25
N ALA A 40 -4.32 5.76 5.95
CA ALA A 40 -4.14 7.06 5.33
C ALA A 40 -5.47 7.76 5.08
N GLU A 41 -5.45 9.09 5.11
CA GLU A 41 -6.57 9.92 4.71
C GLU A 41 -6.68 10.03 3.20
N ARG A 42 -5.54 10.02 2.51
CA ARG A 42 -5.46 10.09 1.05
C ARG A 42 -4.25 9.30 0.56
N ILE A 43 -4.41 8.63 -0.58
CA ILE A 43 -3.35 7.86 -1.22
C ILE A 43 -3.31 8.24 -2.70
N HIS A 44 -2.17 8.79 -3.14
CA HIS A 44 -1.98 9.10 -4.55
C HIS A 44 -1.97 7.82 -5.39
N THR A 45 -2.44 7.92 -6.63
CA THR A 45 -2.52 6.79 -7.55
C THR A 45 -1.20 6.05 -7.72
N SER A 46 -0.08 6.78 -7.66
CA SER A 46 1.26 6.16 -7.80
C SER A 46 1.54 5.13 -6.72
N LEU A 47 1.06 5.34 -5.49
CA LEU A 47 1.22 4.36 -4.43
C LEU A 47 0.37 3.12 -4.69
N TRP A 48 -0.84 3.29 -5.21
CA TRP A 48 -1.66 2.15 -5.61
C TRP A 48 -0.98 1.34 -6.70
N GLN A 49 -0.29 1.98 -7.63
CA GLN A 49 0.46 1.29 -8.68
C GLN A 49 1.58 0.45 -8.09
N VAL A 50 2.29 0.95 -7.08
CA VAL A 50 3.33 0.19 -6.38
C VAL A 50 2.72 -1.05 -5.71
N LEU A 51 1.60 -0.89 -5.03
CA LEU A 51 0.92 -1.99 -4.35
C LEU A 51 0.44 -3.04 -5.34
N LEU A 52 -0.11 -2.62 -6.48
CA LEU A 52 -0.54 -3.56 -7.52
C LEU A 52 0.63 -4.31 -8.14
N ALA A 53 1.74 -3.62 -8.37
CA ALA A 53 2.92 -4.22 -9.00
C ALA A 53 3.60 -5.25 -8.08
N LEU A 54 3.73 -4.94 -6.80
CA LEU A 54 4.45 -5.80 -5.85
C LEU A 54 3.56 -6.77 -5.10
N SER A 55 2.25 -6.52 -5.10
CA SER A 55 1.24 -7.40 -4.51
C SER A 55 1.53 -7.85 -3.07
N PRO A 56 1.84 -6.93 -2.14
CA PRO A 56 2.06 -7.31 -0.75
C PRO A 56 0.74 -7.64 -0.05
N ASP A 57 0.83 -8.21 1.14
CA ASP A 57 -0.34 -8.33 2.01
C ASP A 57 -0.76 -6.94 2.44
N VAL A 58 -2.03 -6.60 2.19
CA VAL A 58 -2.57 -5.29 2.53
C VAL A 58 -3.72 -5.47 3.50
N THR A 59 -3.67 -4.73 4.62
CA THR A 59 -4.73 -4.71 5.62
C THR A 59 -5.14 -3.27 5.90
N GLY A 60 -6.22 -3.10 6.65
CA GLY A 60 -6.75 -1.78 6.97
C GLY A 60 -7.81 -1.35 5.98
N GLU A 61 -8.12 -0.06 5.97
CA GLU A 61 -9.17 0.49 5.13
C GLU A 61 -8.62 1.52 4.16
N ALA A 62 -9.04 1.43 2.90
CA ALA A 62 -8.73 2.45 1.92
C ALA A 62 -9.40 3.77 2.28
N PRO A 63 -8.79 4.92 1.92
CA PRO A 63 -9.33 6.23 2.31
C PRO A 63 -10.61 6.61 1.59
N ASP A 64 -10.95 5.93 0.51
CA ASP A 64 -12.15 6.25 -0.26
C ASP A 64 -12.86 4.99 -0.74
N HIS A 65 -14.12 5.17 -1.11
CA HIS A 65 -14.98 4.07 -1.52
C HIS A 65 -14.52 3.41 -2.83
N PHE A 66 -14.01 4.21 -3.75
CA PHE A 66 -13.54 3.70 -5.04
C PHE A 66 -12.37 2.73 -4.83
N SER A 67 -11.40 3.12 -4.01
CA SER A 67 -10.23 2.27 -3.74
C SER A 67 -10.64 0.98 -3.03
N THR A 68 -11.57 1.06 -2.07
CA THR A 68 -12.08 -0.12 -1.37
C THR A 68 -12.77 -1.07 -2.33
N GLN A 69 -13.59 -0.55 -3.23
CA GLN A 69 -14.43 -1.36 -4.11
C GLN A 69 -13.70 -1.90 -5.33
N PHE A 70 -12.76 -1.14 -5.87
CA PHE A 70 -12.15 -1.48 -7.17
C PHE A 70 -10.66 -1.80 -7.10
N ILE A 71 -9.91 -1.14 -6.22
CA ILE A 71 -8.46 -1.30 -6.18
C ILE A 71 -8.04 -2.41 -5.22
N LEU A 72 -8.54 -2.42 -3.99
CA LEU A 72 -8.17 -3.44 -3.01
C LEU A 72 -8.50 -4.85 -3.46
N PRO A 73 -9.66 -5.12 -4.08
CA PRO A 73 -9.94 -6.47 -4.59
C PRO A 73 -8.95 -6.93 -5.65
N LEU A 74 -8.42 -6.02 -6.47
CA LEU A 74 -7.42 -6.37 -7.47
C LEU A 74 -6.11 -6.81 -6.82
N ILE A 75 -5.69 -6.14 -5.75
CA ILE A 75 -4.48 -6.50 -5.03
C ILE A 75 -4.65 -7.86 -4.34
N ALA A 76 -5.77 -8.05 -3.66
CA ALA A 76 -6.08 -9.32 -2.98
C ALA A 76 -6.17 -10.47 -3.99
N ARG A 77 -6.75 -10.23 -5.16
CA ARG A 77 -6.89 -11.22 -6.21
C ARG A 77 -5.53 -11.64 -6.76
N LYS A 78 -4.60 -10.72 -6.92
CA LYS A 78 -3.24 -11.05 -7.35
C LYS A 78 -2.52 -11.93 -6.33
N ASN A 79 -2.74 -11.68 -5.05
CA ASN A 79 -2.13 -12.47 -3.99
C ASN A 79 -2.70 -13.89 -3.92
N LEU A 80 -3.93 -14.10 -4.35
CA LEU A 80 -4.57 -15.40 -4.36
C LEU A 80 -4.23 -16.25 -5.57
N VAL A 81 -3.81 -15.64 -6.66
CA VAL A 81 -3.44 -16.34 -7.89
C VAL A 81 -1.95 -16.64 -7.85
N LEU A 82 -1.64 -17.89 -7.57
CA LEU A 82 -0.28 -18.35 -7.46
C LEU A 82 0.14 -19.17 -8.68
#